data_1e1ed3f5c7e354a832698aa9fe786806
#
_entry.id   1e1ed3f5c7e354a832698aa9fe786806
#
_cell.length_a   1.000
_cell.length_b   1.000
_cell.length_c   1.000
_cell.angle_alpha   90.00
_cell.angle_beta   90.00
_cell.angle_gamma   90.00
#
_symmetry.space_group_name_H-M   'P 1'
#
loop_
_entity.id
_entity.type
_entity.pdbx_description
1 polymer ?
#
loop_
_entity_poly.entity_id
_entity_poly.type
_entity_poly.pdbx_seq_one_letter_code
_entity_poly.pdbx_strand_id
1 'polypeptide(L)'
;MTENNWKLVDAFFDKYDLVDHHIKSYNDFVNNRIQNIIDITEPISLDDGKYTLKTGKVRIEKPSNKEADGSSSEIDPTEARLRNLNYSADMYLEIALNEEGEENPLEELYIGELPVMLKSDICHLNGLSPEELIEKHEDPQDLG
;
A
#
# COMPACT_ATOMS: atom_id res chain seq x y z
N MET A 1 37.74 15.95 20.18
CA MET A 1 37.16 14.80 19.45
C MET A 1 35.62 14.79 19.41
N THR A 2 34.94 15.51 20.26
CA THR A 2 33.45 15.46 20.38
C THR A 2 32.69 16.35 19.41
N GLU A 3 33.15 17.56 19.06
CA GLU A 3 32.42 18.49 18.17
C GLU A 3 32.31 18.01 16.71
N ASN A 4 33.29 17.25 16.22
CA ASN A 4 33.26 16.77 14.83
C ASN A 4 32.28 15.59 14.64
N ASN A 5 31.98 14.85 15.72
CA ASN A 5 31.05 13.73 15.66
C ASN A 5 29.60 14.19 15.57
N TRP A 6 29.24 15.30 16.24
CA TRP A 6 27.90 15.87 16.15
C TRP A 6 27.58 16.41 14.78
N LYS A 7 28.53 17.05 14.09
CA LYS A 7 28.36 17.49 12.70
C LYS A 7 28.10 16.33 11.73
N LEU A 8 28.67 15.15 12.02
CA LEU A 8 28.41 13.95 11.21
C LEU A 8 26.99 13.43 11.44
N VAL A 9 26.51 13.48 12.69
CA VAL A 9 25.14 13.10 13.07
C VAL A 9 24.13 14.04 12.43
N ASP A 10 24.36 15.35 12.54
CA ASP A 10 23.50 16.35 11.91
C ASP A 10 23.43 16.15 10.39
N ALA A 11 24.58 15.99 9.73
CA ALA A 11 24.62 15.73 8.28
C ALA A 11 23.98 14.40 7.86
N PHE A 12 23.93 13.42 8.75
CA PHE A 12 23.21 12.17 8.52
C PHE A 12 21.71 12.39 8.56
N PHE A 13 21.19 13.10 9.59
CA PHE A 13 19.76 13.35 9.74
C PHE A 13 19.24 14.42 8.76
N ASP A 14 20.08 15.31 8.24
CA ASP A 14 19.75 16.17 7.11
C ASP A 14 19.47 15.40 5.81
N LYS A 15 20.01 14.18 5.71
CA LYS A 15 19.91 13.35 4.50
C LYS A 15 18.95 12.19 4.64
N TYR A 16 18.76 11.65 5.85
CA TYR A 16 18.00 10.44 6.11
C TYR A 16 17.08 10.63 7.31
N ASP A 17 15.80 10.30 7.13
CA ASP A 17 14.85 10.19 8.23
C ASP A 17 15.07 8.90 9.02
N LEU A 18 14.72 8.91 10.31
CA LEU A 18 14.84 7.75 11.20
C LEU A 18 14.09 6.52 10.69
N VAL A 19 12.96 6.74 10.03
CA VAL A 19 12.06 5.68 9.53
C VAL A 19 12.22 5.39 8.03
N ASP A 20 13.17 6.03 7.37
CA ASP A 20 13.35 5.95 5.92
C ASP A 20 13.51 4.49 5.43
N HIS A 21 14.20 3.64 6.18
CA HIS A 21 14.35 2.23 5.86
C HIS A 21 13.04 1.44 5.96
N HIS A 22 12.13 1.79 6.88
CA HIS A 22 10.81 1.18 6.99
C HIS A 22 9.93 1.58 5.81
N ILE A 23 9.91 2.86 5.47
CA ILE A 23 9.12 3.38 4.33
C ILE A 23 9.62 2.76 3.03
N LYS A 24 10.94 2.72 2.81
CA LYS A 24 11.53 2.09 1.61
C LYS A 24 11.21 0.60 1.51
N SER A 25 11.29 -0.13 2.62
CA SER A 25 10.94 -1.55 2.66
C SER A 25 9.47 -1.79 2.36
N TYR A 26 8.59 -0.95 2.91
CA TYR A 26 7.16 -1.02 2.64
C TYR A 26 6.84 -0.68 1.18
N ASN A 27 7.44 0.37 0.64
CA ASN A 27 7.26 0.75 -0.77
C ASN A 27 7.75 -0.35 -1.72
N ASP A 28 8.92 -0.97 -1.44
CA ASP A 28 9.40 -2.11 -2.22
C ASP A 28 8.42 -3.31 -2.15
N PHE A 29 7.86 -3.58 -0.97
CA PHE A 29 6.85 -4.61 -0.80
C PHE A 29 5.61 -4.35 -1.66
N VAL A 30 5.04 -3.15 -1.56
CA VAL A 30 3.82 -2.77 -2.28
C VAL A 30 4.05 -2.72 -3.80
N ASN A 31 5.14 -2.08 -4.24
CA ASN A 31 5.36 -1.80 -5.66
C ASN A 31 5.93 -2.99 -6.44
N ASN A 32 6.65 -3.90 -5.76
CA ASN A 32 7.39 -4.96 -6.44
C ASN A 32 7.08 -6.36 -5.89
N ARG A 33 7.16 -6.55 -4.56
CA ARG A 33 7.18 -7.91 -4.00
C ARG A 33 5.83 -8.60 -4.06
N ILE A 34 4.73 -7.89 -3.86
CA ILE A 34 3.38 -8.46 -3.96
C ILE A 34 3.17 -9.04 -5.35
N GLN A 35 3.45 -8.28 -6.41
CA GLN A 35 3.32 -8.77 -7.79
C GLN A 35 4.27 -9.94 -8.06
N ASN A 36 5.52 -9.87 -7.63
CA ASN A 36 6.47 -10.96 -7.80
C ASN A 36 6.01 -12.27 -7.14
N ILE A 37 5.39 -12.21 -5.95
CA ILE A 37 4.83 -13.38 -5.29
C ILE A 37 3.72 -13.99 -6.13
N ILE A 38 2.84 -13.18 -6.69
CA ILE A 38 1.77 -13.65 -7.58
C ILE A 38 2.35 -14.28 -8.85
N ASP A 39 3.34 -13.63 -9.48
CA ASP A 39 3.93 -14.07 -10.74
C ASP A 39 4.69 -15.39 -10.61
N ILE A 40 5.29 -15.69 -9.46
CA ILE A 40 5.97 -16.97 -9.20
C ILE A 40 5.02 -18.07 -8.71
N THR A 41 3.77 -17.73 -8.38
CA THR A 41 2.78 -18.71 -7.96
C THR A 41 2.27 -19.46 -9.18
N GLU A 42 2.46 -20.77 -9.19
CA GLU A 42 1.96 -21.61 -10.27
C GLU A 42 0.42 -21.59 -10.32
N PRO A 43 -0.17 -21.69 -11.51
CA PRO A 43 -1.62 -21.81 -11.65
C PRO A 43 -2.19 -22.95 -10.80
N ILE A 44 -3.27 -22.68 -10.11
CA ILE A 44 -3.91 -23.68 -9.24
C ILE A 44 -4.83 -24.55 -10.09
N SER A 45 -4.52 -25.83 -10.16
CA SER A 45 -5.38 -26.80 -10.82
C SER A 45 -6.40 -27.39 -9.85
N LEU A 46 -7.64 -27.44 -10.27
CA LEU A 46 -8.78 -27.97 -9.52
C LEU A 46 -9.43 -29.12 -10.32
N ASP A 47 -10.05 -30.08 -9.62
CA ASP A 47 -10.80 -31.17 -10.19
C ASP A 47 -9.99 -31.98 -11.25
N ASP A 48 -8.81 -32.49 -10.82
CA ASP A 48 -7.88 -33.25 -11.66
C ASP A 48 -7.44 -32.55 -12.96
N GLY A 49 -7.40 -31.20 -12.92
CA GLY A 49 -6.96 -30.37 -14.05
C GLY A 49 -8.08 -29.89 -14.96
N LYS A 50 -9.33 -30.18 -14.63
CA LYS A 50 -10.49 -29.71 -15.40
C LYS A 50 -10.62 -28.18 -15.33
N TYR A 51 -10.31 -27.60 -14.17
CA TYR A 51 -10.30 -26.14 -13.97
C TYR A 51 -8.89 -25.68 -13.62
N THR A 52 -8.52 -24.52 -14.15
CA THR A 52 -7.25 -23.88 -13.85
C THR A 52 -7.49 -22.43 -13.47
N LEU A 53 -7.09 -22.06 -12.25
CA LEU A 53 -7.11 -20.68 -11.79
C LEU A 53 -5.80 -20.02 -12.18
N LYS A 54 -5.88 -19.03 -13.07
CA LYS A 54 -4.76 -18.15 -13.43
C LYS A 54 -4.89 -16.83 -12.68
N THR A 55 -3.76 -16.28 -12.26
CA THR A 55 -3.66 -14.99 -11.63
C THR A 55 -2.97 -14.00 -12.56
N GLY A 56 -3.35 -12.71 -12.48
CA GLY A 56 -2.80 -11.63 -13.25
C GLY A 56 -2.20 -10.55 -12.36
N LYS A 57 -2.53 -9.30 -12.62
CA LYS A 57 -1.97 -8.14 -11.91
C LYS A 57 -2.67 -7.89 -10.59
N VAL A 58 -1.89 -7.41 -9.62
CA VAL A 58 -2.42 -6.82 -8.38
C VAL A 58 -2.57 -5.32 -8.57
N ARG A 59 -3.71 -4.79 -8.17
CA ARG A 59 -3.96 -3.35 -8.07
C ARG A 59 -4.26 -2.99 -6.63
N ILE A 60 -3.58 -1.96 -6.13
CA ILE A 60 -3.75 -1.45 -4.77
C ILE A 60 -4.22 -0.01 -4.90
N GLU A 61 -5.36 0.29 -4.29
CA GLU A 61 -5.92 1.64 -4.26
C GLU A 61 -5.40 2.41 -3.04
N LYS A 62 -5.41 3.75 -3.13
CA LYS A 62 -5.12 4.58 -1.96
C LYS A 62 -6.27 4.49 -0.94
N PRO A 63 -5.99 4.73 0.35
CA PRO A 63 -7.02 4.68 1.38
C PRO A 63 -8.24 5.53 1.05
N SER A 64 -9.40 4.91 1.13
CA SER A 64 -10.68 5.58 0.91
C SER A 64 -11.74 5.02 1.85
N ASN A 65 -12.72 5.85 2.18
CA ASN A 65 -13.89 5.44 2.94
C ASN A 65 -15.12 5.41 2.03
N LYS A 66 -15.87 4.31 2.09
CA LYS A 66 -17.14 4.18 1.39
C LYS A 66 -18.26 4.69 2.30
N GLU A 67 -18.86 5.80 1.93
CA GLU A 67 -19.97 6.38 2.66
C GLU A 67 -21.27 5.59 2.43
N ALA A 68 -22.25 5.79 3.32
CA ALA A 68 -23.53 5.06 3.27
C ALA A 68 -24.35 5.33 1.99
N ASP A 69 -24.10 6.42 1.29
CA ASP A 69 -24.71 6.78 0.02
C ASP A 69 -24.05 6.12 -1.20
N GLY A 70 -22.99 5.33 -0.97
CA GLY A 70 -22.21 4.64 -2.01
C GLY A 70 -21.08 5.49 -2.63
N SER A 71 -20.90 6.73 -2.19
CA SER A 71 -19.77 7.55 -2.59
C SER A 71 -18.48 7.06 -1.93
N SER A 72 -17.33 7.29 -2.57
CA SER A 72 -16.03 7.03 -1.99
C SER A 72 -15.30 8.35 -1.79
N SER A 73 -14.80 8.59 -0.58
CA SER A 73 -14.02 9.77 -0.23
C SER A 73 -12.61 9.36 0.21
N GLU A 74 -11.63 10.15 -0.15
CA GLU A 74 -10.27 10.00 0.42
C GLU A 74 -10.35 10.16 1.93
N ILE A 75 -9.57 9.36 2.66
CA ILE A 75 -9.48 9.44 4.10
C ILE A 75 -8.03 9.70 4.50
N ASP A 76 -7.83 10.70 5.34
CA ASP A 76 -6.52 11.00 5.92
C ASP A 76 -6.32 10.21 7.24
N PRO A 77 -5.07 9.97 7.68
CA PRO A 77 -4.79 9.16 8.88
C PRO A 77 -5.44 9.70 10.16
N THR A 78 -5.42 11.02 10.36
CA THR A 78 -6.06 11.64 11.54
C THR A 78 -7.57 11.48 11.50
N GLU A 79 -8.20 11.61 10.34
CA GLU A 79 -9.63 11.34 10.18
C GLU A 79 -9.96 9.87 10.49
N ALA A 80 -9.15 8.94 9.99
CA ALA A 80 -9.34 7.52 10.29
C ALA A 80 -9.27 7.24 11.80
N ARG A 81 -8.31 7.85 12.51
CA ARG A 81 -8.19 7.75 13.98
C ARG A 81 -9.42 8.32 14.70
N LEU A 82 -9.87 9.51 14.31
CA LEU A 82 -11.02 10.18 14.92
C LEU A 82 -12.33 9.41 14.70
N ARG A 83 -12.50 8.80 13.54
CA ARG A 83 -13.69 8.01 13.18
C ARG A 83 -13.57 6.54 13.60
N ASN A 84 -12.46 6.13 14.19
CA ASN A 84 -12.16 4.73 14.56
C ASN A 84 -12.25 3.77 13.36
N LEU A 85 -11.71 4.20 12.21
CA LEU A 85 -11.60 3.45 10.98
C LEU A 85 -10.18 2.93 10.79
N ASN A 86 -10.02 1.88 10.00
CA ASN A 86 -8.70 1.43 9.55
C ASN A 86 -8.18 2.37 8.45
N TYR A 87 -6.88 2.71 8.53
CA TYR A 87 -6.18 3.36 7.45
C TYR A 87 -5.57 2.29 6.56
N SER A 88 -6.34 1.81 5.60
CA SER A 88 -6.02 0.67 4.74
C SER A 88 -6.34 0.96 3.27
N ALA A 89 -5.65 0.23 2.40
CA ALA A 89 -5.79 0.29 0.96
C ALA A 89 -6.48 -0.98 0.45
N ASP A 90 -7.50 -0.83 -0.36
CA ASP A 90 -8.19 -1.95 -1.01
C ASP A 90 -7.26 -2.62 -2.03
N MET A 91 -7.19 -3.95 -1.97
CA MET A 91 -6.43 -4.77 -2.92
C MET A 91 -7.35 -5.55 -3.83
N TYR A 92 -7.01 -5.51 -5.12
CA TYR A 92 -7.68 -6.25 -6.19
C TYR A 92 -6.68 -7.12 -6.92
N LEU A 93 -7.08 -8.33 -7.27
CA LEU A 93 -6.29 -9.26 -8.04
C LEU A 93 -7.07 -9.65 -9.30
N GLU A 94 -6.41 -9.58 -10.44
CA GLU A 94 -6.95 -10.14 -11.67
C GLU A 94 -6.87 -11.67 -11.61
N ILE A 95 -7.97 -12.33 -11.82
CA ILE A 95 -8.08 -13.79 -11.88
C ILE A 95 -8.88 -14.26 -13.08
N ALA A 96 -8.55 -15.42 -13.60
CA ALA A 96 -9.36 -16.14 -14.58
C ALA A 96 -9.50 -17.60 -14.17
N LEU A 97 -10.73 -18.10 -14.15
CA LEU A 97 -11.02 -19.52 -14.01
C LEU A 97 -11.21 -20.10 -15.41
N ASN A 98 -10.23 -20.87 -15.86
CA ASN A 98 -10.28 -21.53 -17.16
C ASN A 98 -10.82 -22.96 -16.99
N GLU A 99 -11.71 -23.36 -17.88
CA GLU A 99 -12.17 -24.75 -18.02
C GLU A 99 -11.38 -25.43 -19.15
N GLU A 100 -11.31 -26.74 -19.14
CA GLU A 100 -10.55 -27.54 -20.09
C GLU A 100 -10.87 -27.16 -21.57
N GLY A 101 -9.88 -26.50 -22.21
CA GLY A 101 -9.98 -26.05 -23.60
C GLY A 101 -10.57 -24.67 -23.82
N GLU A 102 -11.00 -23.95 -22.76
CA GLU A 102 -11.51 -22.59 -22.85
C GLU A 102 -10.69 -21.65 -21.98
N GLU A 103 -10.27 -20.51 -22.52
CA GLU A 103 -9.62 -19.43 -21.78
C GLU A 103 -10.63 -18.31 -21.52
N ASN A 104 -10.89 -18.06 -20.24
CA ASN A 104 -11.74 -16.95 -19.81
C ASN A 104 -10.92 -15.66 -19.62
N PRO A 105 -11.53 -14.49 -19.83
CA PRO A 105 -10.89 -13.22 -19.56
C PRO A 105 -10.54 -13.07 -18.06
N LEU A 106 -9.48 -12.31 -17.78
CA LEU A 106 -9.12 -11.91 -16.42
C LEU A 106 -10.19 -10.94 -15.90
N GLU A 107 -10.68 -11.21 -14.70
CA GLU A 107 -11.62 -10.34 -13.99
C GLU A 107 -10.99 -9.87 -12.69
N GLU A 108 -11.19 -8.60 -12.33
CA GLU A 108 -10.73 -8.05 -11.06
C GLU A 108 -11.61 -8.53 -9.90
N LEU A 109 -10.97 -9.12 -8.91
CA LEU A 109 -11.61 -9.54 -7.66
C LEU A 109 -10.99 -8.81 -6.49
N TYR A 110 -11.82 -8.24 -5.63
CA TYR A 110 -11.41 -7.73 -4.32
C TYR A 110 -10.91 -8.88 -3.44
N ILE A 111 -9.68 -8.77 -2.94
CA ILE A 111 -9.04 -9.82 -2.14
C ILE A 111 -8.82 -9.43 -0.68
N GLY A 112 -8.97 -8.16 -0.34
CA GLY A 112 -8.82 -7.69 1.02
C GLY A 112 -8.22 -6.30 1.13
N GLU A 113 -7.83 -5.93 2.33
CA GLU A 113 -7.27 -4.63 2.66
C GLU A 113 -5.82 -4.77 3.13
N LEU A 114 -4.97 -3.84 2.70
CA LEU A 114 -3.59 -3.71 3.14
C LEU A 114 -3.46 -2.50 4.06
N PRO A 115 -3.01 -2.67 5.33
CA PRO A 115 -2.72 -1.54 6.19
C PRO A 115 -1.67 -0.63 5.56
N VAL A 116 -1.92 0.68 5.57
CA VAL A 116 -1.05 1.67 4.91
C VAL A 116 -0.10 2.29 5.91
N MET A 117 1.21 2.21 5.60
CA MET A 117 2.24 2.91 6.35
C MET A 117 2.19 4.40 6.01
N LEU A 118 2.23 5.26 7.04
CA LEU A 118 2.26 6.71 6.87
C LEU A 118 3.47 7.14 6.04
N LYS A 119 3.26 8.14 5.19
CA LYS A 119 4.27 8.69 4.28
C LYS A 119 4.82 7.72 3.22
N SER A 120 4.24 6.51 3.09
CA SER A 120 4.54 5.59 1.99
C SER A 120 3.93 6.06 0.66
N ASP A 121 4.33 5.41 -0.45
CA ASP A 121 3.88 5.79 -1.81
C ASP A 121 2.36 5.74 -1.99
N ILE A 122 1.66 4.87 -1.25
CA ILE A 122 0.20 4.76 -1.28
C ILE A 122 -0.50 5.56 -0.18
N CYS A 123 0.24 6.28 0.66
CA CYS A 123 -0.29 7.17 1.68
C CYS A 123 -0.65 8.54 1.07
N HIS A 124 -1.76 9.13 1.50
CA HIS A 124 -2.15 10.49 1.09
C HIS A 124 -1.19 11.58 1.59
N LEU A 125 -0.39 11.28 2.62
CA LEU A 125 0.60 12.21 3.18
C LEU A 125 1.96 12.17 2.46
N ASN A 126 2.11 11.30 1.46
CA ASN A 126 3.38 11.16 0.75
C ASN A 126 3.74 12.45 -0.01
N GLY A 127 4.95 12.95 0.22
CA GLY A 127 5.50 14.13 -0.47
C GLY A 127 4.95 15.47 -0.01
N LEU A 128 4.10 15.50 1.02
CA LEU A 128 3.60 16.76 1.59
C LEU A 128 4.66 17.44 2.44
N SER A 129 4.73 18.78 2.33
CA SER A 129 5.58 19.60 3.19
C SER A 129 5.01 19.69 4.62
N PRO A 130 5.83 20.07 5.63
CA PRO A 130 5.32 20.25 6.99
C PRO A 130 4.17 21.25 7.08
N GLU A 131 4.18 22.31 6.25
CA GLU A 131 3.12 23.32 6.19
C GLU A 131 1.81 22.72 5.66
N GLU A 132 1.87 21.92 4.60
CA GLU A 132 0.71 21.25 4.02
C GLU A 132 0.11 20.18 4.97
N LEU A 133 0.96 19.50 5.74
CA LEU A 133 0.49 18.56 6.77
C LEU A 133 -0.29 19.29 7.87
N ILE A 134 0.20 20.46 8.33
CA ILE A 134 -0.51 21.28 9.32
C ILE A 134 -1.86 21.78 8.78
N GLU A 135 -1.93 22.20 7.51
CA GLU A 135 -3.19 22.60 6.86
C GLU A 135 -4.21 21.44 6.81
N LYS A 136 -3.74 20.21 6.65
CA LYS A 136 -4.57 18.99 6.71
C LYS A 136 -4.87 18.52 8.14
N HIS A 137 -4.44 19.22 9.17
CA HIS A 137 -4.53 18.81 10.57
C HIS A 137 -3.78 17.52 10.90
N GLU A 138 -2.75 17.21 10.12
CA GLU A 138 -1.83 16.10 10.35
C GLU A 138 -0.58 16.56 11.09
N ASP A 139 0.00 15.70 11.92
CA ASP A 139 1.24 16.00 12.64
C ASP A 139 2.46 15.79 11.72
N PRO A 140 3.26 16.84 11.45
CA PRO A 140 4.47 16.72 10.62
C PRO A 140 5.51 15.73 11.20
N GLN A 141 5.48 15.52 12.53
CA GLN A 141 6.41 14.66 13.25
C GLN A 141 5.86 13.23 13.46
N ASP A 142 4.62 12.95 13.08
CA ASP A 142 4.06 11.61 13.18
C ASP A 142 4.83 10.66 12.25
N LEU A 143 5.42 9.64 12.84
CA LEU A 143 6.22 8.64 12.15
C LEU A 143 5.46 7.31 11.91
N GLY A 144 4.19 7.24 12.35
CA GLY A 144 3.33 6.05 12.21
C GLY A 144 3.03 5.36 13.53
#